data_c4ce3683e5e6e9a818efe84406c613b3
#
_entry.id   c4ce3683e5e6e9a818efe84406c613b3
#
_cell.length_a   1.000
_cell.length_b   1.000
_cell.length_c   1.000
_cell.angle_alpha   90.00
_cell.angle_beta   90.00
_cell.angle_gamma   90.00
#
_symmetry.space_group_name_H-M   'P 1'
#
loop_
_entity.id
_entity.type
_entity.pdbx_description
1 polymer ?
#
loop_
_entity_poly.entity_id
_entity_poly.type
_entity_poly.pdbx_seq_one_letter_code
_entity_poly.pdbx_strand_id
1 'polypeptide(L)'
;MLLPLGAQNSEGKQRYKIAACDWMMLKRQKIGSFQLMKELGGDGIEMDMGGLGKRDTFDNKFHQPHFCKLFKETAQEQHIEVPSVAMSGFFGQSFLTHHNYKALVQDCLNTMKVMGAQVAFLPLGGIKEDWTVAGDARQELVSRLHEVGEMAVKDGVVIGIRTPLDAGGDIKLLKEINSKGIKIYYSFQNALENGRDLCKELKKLGKDRICQIHCTDTDGVTLPYNTRLDMNAVKHTLDKMGWSGWLVIERSRNKDEVRDVKKNFGTNVAYLKQIFQQEK
;
A
#
# COMPACT_ATOMS: atom_id res chain seq x y z
N MET A 1 -12.75 -12.94 -52.01
CA MET A 1 -11.60 -12.14 -51.53
C MET A 1 -12.01 -11.58 -50.18
N LEU A 2 -11.66 -12.29 -49.11
CA LEU A 2 -12.01 -11.96 -47.73
C LEU A 2 -10.86 -11.10 -47.15
N LEU A 3 -11.19 -9.87 -46.72
CA LEU A 3 -10.28 -8.98 -46.01
C LEU A 3 -9.97 -9.56 -44.63
N PRO A 4 -8.73 -9.48 -44.14
CA PRO A 4 -8.41 -9.95 -42.78
C PRO A 4 -9.00 -8.99 -41.75
N LEU A 5 -9.70 -9.57 -40.75
CA LEU A 5 -10.16 -8.86 -39.54
C LEU A 5 -8.96 -8.23 -38.83
N GLY A 6 -9.12 -6.95 -38.55
CA GLY A 6 -8.12 -6.13 -37.88
C GLY A 6 -7.59 -6.73 -36.59
N ALA A 7 -6.30 -6.60 -36.42
CA ALA A 7 -5.60 -6.86 -35.17
C ALA A 7 -6.24 -5.98 -34.07
N GLN A 8 -6.85 -6.63 -33.08
CA GLN A 8 -7.18 -5.97 -31.83
C GLN A 8 -5.84 -5.56 -31.19
N ASN A 9 -5.60 -4.26 -31.12
CA ASN A 9 -4.53 -3.72 -30.28
C ASN A 9 -4.78 -4.21 -28.85
N SER A 10 -3.97 -5.16 -28.39
CA SER A 10 -3.80 -5.41 -26.98
C SER A 10 -3.14 -4.17 -26.41
N GLU A 11 -3.91 -3.22 -25.89
CA GLU A 11 -3.39 -2.19 -25.02
C GLU A 11 -2.66 -2.93 -23.88
N GLY A 12 -1.34 -2.89 -23.90
CA GLY A 12 -0.50 -3.55 -22.92
C GLY A 12 -0.86 -3.02 -21.53
N LYS A 13 -1.36 -3.90 -20.68
CA LYS A 13 -1.76 -3.54 -19.32
C LYS A 13 -0.59 -2.83 -18.62
N GLN A 14 -0.82 -1.57 -18.23
CA GLN A 14 0.20 -0.72 -17.64
C GLN A 14 0.87 -1.42 -16.46
N ARG A 15 2.19 -1.57 -16.52
CA ARG A 15 2.97 -2.38 -15.56
C ARG A 15 3.02 -1.76 -14.18
N TYR A 16 3.13 -0.43 -14.10
CA TYR A 16 3.19 0.33 -12.87
C TYR A 16 2.08 1.35 -12.83
N LYS A 17 1.35 1.38 -11.71
CA LYS A 17 0.34 2.39 -11.43
C LYS A 17 0.73 3.21 -10.22
N ILE A 18 0.34 4.48 -10.18
CA ILE A 18 0.70 5.42 -9.13
C ILE A 18 -0.53 5.77 -8.30
N ALA A 19 -0.45 5.49 -7.00
CA ALA A 19 -1.48 5.86 -6.03
C ALA A 19 -0.92 6.75 -4.93
N ALA A 20 -1.80 7.30 -4.11
CA ALA A 20 -1.42 8.03 -2.90
C ALA A 20 -2.35 7.70 -1.73
N CYS A 21 -1.83 7.80 -0.51
CA CYS A 21 -2.58 7.56 0.73
C CYS A 21 -3.56 8.71 1.00
N ASP A 22 -4.86 8.43 1.12
CA ASP A 22 -5.89 9.46 1.35
C ASP A 22 -5.70 10.21 2.67
N TRP A 23 -5.24 9.51 3.72
CA TRP A 23 -4.98 10.12 5.04
C TRP A 23 -3.79 11.09 5.03
N MET A 24 -2.79 10.82 4.19
CA MET A 24 -1.62 11.70 4.04
C MET A 24 -1.92 12.89 3.14
N MET A 25 -2.89 12.77 2.24
CA MET A 25 -3.46 13.89 1.46
C MET A 25 -4.50 14.70 2.24
N LEU A 26 -4.66 14.47 3.56
CA LEU A 26 -5.66 15.13 4.42
C LEU A 26 -7.12 14.89 3.96
N LYS A 27 -7.36 13.78 3.31
CA LYS A 27 -8.66 13.40 2.70
C LYS A 27 -9.15 12.03 3.17
N ARG A 28 -8.74 11.58 4.38
CA ARG A 28 -9.14 10.29 4.95
C ARG A 28 -10.64 10.07 4.80
N GLN A 29 -11.01 9.02 4.06
CA GLN A 29 -12.39 8.66 3.71
C GLN A 29 -13.26 9.87 3.27
N LYS A 30 -12.73 10.70 2.38
CA LYS A 30 -13.45 11.81 1.74
C LYS A 30 -13.44 11.63 0.22
N ILE A 31 -14.59 11.79 -0.40
CA ILE A 31 -14.73 11.68 -1.87
C ILE A 31 -13.82 12.66 -2.63
N GLY A 32 -13.51 13.81 -2.05
CA GLY A 32 -12.58 14.77 -2.64
C GLY A 32 -11.14 14.25 -2.79
N SER A 33 -10.81 13.06 -2.27
CA SER A 33 -9.53 12.41 -2.52
C SER A 33 -9.43 11.92 -3.97
N PHE A 34 -10.51 11.40 -4.54
CA PHE A 34 -10.58 10.94 -5.92
C PHE A 34 -10.38 12.09 -6.90
N GLN A 35 -11.13 13.19 -6.71
CA GLN A 35 -10.99 14.38 -7.53
C GLN A 35 -9.56 14.95 -7.46
N LEU A 36 -9.02 15.07 -6.23
CA LEU A 36 -7.65 15.56 -6.06
C LEU A 36 -6.65 14.67 -6.78
N MET A 37 -6.76 13.34 -6.65
CA MET A 37 -5.82 12.42 -7.29
C MET A 37 -5.91 12.51 -8.83
N LYS A 38 -7.10 12.67 -9.38
CA LYS A 38 -7.29 12.94 -10.81
C LYS A 38 -6.63 14.24 -11.24
N GLU A 39 -6.83 15.34 -10.50
CA GLU A 39 -6.20 16.63 -10.76
C GLU A 39 -4.66 16.52 -10.75
N LEU A 40 -4.09 15.68 -9.89
CA LEU A 40 -2.66 15.44 -9.81
C LEU A 40 -2.14 14.47 -10.88
N GLY A 41 -3.02 13.87 -11.68
CA GLY A 41 -2.67 12.93 -12.73
C GLY A 41 -2.30 11.52 -12.26
N GLY A 42 -2.66 11.15 -11.04
CA GLY A 42 -2.41 9.79 -10.52
C GLY A 42 -3.49 8.79 -10.96
N ASP A 43 -3.26 7.52 -10.66
CA ASP A 43 -4.08 6.41 -11.16
C ASP A 43 -5.00 5.84 -10.06
N GLY A 44 -4.67 6.04 -8.77
CA GLY A 44 -5.43 5.44 -7.67
C GLY A 44 -5.22 6.08 -6.31
N ILE A 45 -6.02 5.61 -5.36
CA ILE A 45 -5.98 6.03 -3.95
C ILE A 45 -5.88 4.81 -3.06
N GLU A 46 -4.88 4.78 -2.17
CA GLU A 46 -4.92 3.90 -1.01
C GLU A 46 -5.86 4.53 0.02
N MET A 47 -6.98 3.87 0.28
CA MET A 47 -8.03 4.39 1.15
C MET A 47 -7.87 3.87 2.57
N ASP A 48 -7.95 4.77 3.56
CA ASP A 48 -7.88 4.39 4.98
C ASP A 48 -9.21 3.84 5.50
N MET A 49 -9.14 2.94 6.50
CA MET A 49 -10.31 2.41 7.21
C MET A 49 -10.99 3.42 8.14
N GLY A 50 -10.45 4.61 8.25
CA GLY A 50 -10.85 5.58 9.27
C GLY A 50 -10.02 5.46 10.55
N GLY A 51 -10.20 6.41 11.48
CA GLY A 51 -9.43 6.43 12.70
C GLY A 51 -9.78 5.28 13.65
N LEU A 52 -8.78 4.62 14.23
CA LEU A 52 -8.98 3.64 15.30
C LEU A 52 -8.89 4.31 16.68
N GLY A 53 -7.86 5.13 16.93
CA GLY A 53 -7.64 5.80 18.22
C GLY A 53 -7.57 4.76 19.35
N LYS A 54 -8.39 4.95 20.39
CA LYS A 54 -8.56 3.99 21.51
C LYS A 54 -9.86 3.17 21.38
N ARG A 55 -10.48 3.17 20.20
CA ARG A 55 -11.75 2.46 19.95
C ARG A 55 -11.51 1.00 19.63
N ASP A 56 -12.53 0.19 19.82
CA ASP A 56 -12.52 -1.24 19.45
C ASP A 56 -12.80 -1.46 17.96
N THR A 57 -13.28 -0.44 17.26
CA THR A 57 -13.63 -0.46 15.83
C THR A 57 -13.08 0.76 15.10
N PHE A 58 -12.87 0.64 13.81
CA PHE A 58 -12.56 1.78 12.96
C PHE A 58 -13.76 2.74 12.86
N ASP A 59 -13.47 4.03 12.72
CA ASP A 59 -14.45 5.05 12.34
C ASP A 59 -14.72 4.97 10.83
N ASN A 60 -15.22 3.81 10.42
CA ASN A 60 -15.37 3.44 9.03
C ASN A 60 -16.72 3.91 8.47
N LYS A 61 -16.68 4.84 7.53
CA LYS A 61 -17.91 5.35 6.87
C LYS A 61 -18.63 4.28 6.05
N PHE A 62 -17.93 3.23 5.62
CA PHE A 62 -18.52 2.14 4.83
C PHE A 62 -19.48 1.26 5.60
N HIS A 63 -19.66 1.46 6.91
CA HIS A 63 -20.78 0.91 7.65
C HIS A 63 -22.15 1.53 7.22
N GLN A 64 -22.12 2.62 6.47
CA GLN A 64 -23.32 3.32 5.97
C GLN A 64 -23.48 3.08 4.46
N PRO A 65 -24.53 2.41 3.99
CA PRO A 65 -24.71 2.02 2.59
C PRO A 65 -24.64 3.16 1.59
N HIS A 66 -25.10 4.37 1.98
CA HIS A 66 -25.04 5.54 1.10
C HIS A 66 -23.59 5.99 0.81
N PHE A 67 -22.67 5.84 1.77
CA PHE A 67 -21.25 6.11 1.53
C PHE A 67 -20.63 5.06 0.60
N CYS A 68 -20.97 3.78 0.76
CA CYS A 68 -20.52 2.73 -0.14
C CYS A 68 -20.85 3.07 -1.60
N LYS A 69 -22.12 3.45 -1.85
CA LYS A 69 -22.56 3.85 -3.18
C LYS A 69 -21.83 5.09 -3.68
N LEU A 70 -21.80 6.16 -2.88
CA LEU A 70 -21.19 7.44 -3.23
C LEU A 70 -19.70 7.29 -3.57
N PHE A 71 -18.93 6.56 -2.76
CA PHE A 71 -17.51 6.36 -3.00
C PHE A 71 -17.25 5.55 -4.27
N LYS A 72 -18.02 4.49 -4.48
CA LYS A 72 -17.92 3.64 -5.67
C LYS A 72 -18.22 4.41 -6.95
N GLU A 73 -19.32 5.17 -6.97
CA GLU A 73 -19.73 6.00 -8.10
C GLU A 73 -18.67 7.09 -8.37
N THR A 74 -18.20 7.79 -7.33
CA THR A 74 -17.15 8.81 -7.48
C THR A 74 -15.85 8.24 -8.03
N ALA A 75 -15.41 7.07 -7.55
CA ALA A 75 -14.21 6.41 -8.06
C ALA A 75 -14.35 6.09 -9.56
N GLN A 76 -15.51 5.58 -9.97
CA GLN A 76 -15.82 5.28 -11.38
C GLN A 76 -15.87 6.53 -12.26
N GLU A 77 -16.58 7.57 -11.82
CA GLU A 77 -16.69 8.84 -12.55
C GLU A 77 -15.35 9.55 -12.73
N GLN A 78 -14.51 9.48 -11.70
CA GLN A 78 -13.18 10.08 -11.72
C GLN A 78 -12.13 9.19 -12.42
N HIS A 79 -12.45 7.93 -12.75
CA HIS A 79 -11.51 6.93 -13.26
C HIS A 79 -10.30 6.73 -12.35
N ILE A 80 -10.52 6.73 -11.04
CA ILE A 80 -9.48 6.52 -10.00
C ILE A 80 -9.75 5.18 -9.33
N GLU A 81 -8.75 4.29 -9.35
CA GLU A 81 -8.85 2.98 -8.73
C GLU A 81 -8.56 3.03 -7.22
N VAL A 82 -9.04 2.02 -6.48
CA VAL A 82 -8.68 1.79 -5.08
C VAL A 82 -7.90 0.48 -5.00
N PRO A 83 -6.55 0.52 -5.12
CA PRO A 83 -5.73 -0.69 -5.12
C PRO A 83 -5.66 -1.36 -3.76
N SER A 84 -5.76 -0.58 -2.70
CA SER A 84 -5.61 -1.04 -1.32
C SER A 84 -6.47 -0.26 -0.34
N VAL A 85 -6.78 -0.94 0.77
CA VAL A 85 -7.44 -0.35 1.94
C VAL A 85 -6.51 -0.47 3.15
N ALA A 86 -6.26 0.64 3.84
CA ALA A 86 -5.26 0.73 4.89
C ALA A 86 -5.87 0.68 6.28
N MET A 87 -5.40 -0.22 7.11
CA MET A 87 -5.66 -0.26 8.55
C MET A 87 -4.64 0.61 9.31
N SER A 88 -4.52 1.89 8.93
CA SER A 88 -3.49 2.79 9.45
C SER A 88 -3.55 2.99 10.97
N GLY A 89 -4.66 2.69 11.59
CA GLY A 89 -4.84 2.72 13.05
C GLY A 89 -3.82 1.84 13.80
N PHE A 90 -3.32 0.80 13.16
CA PHE A 90 -2.28 -0.08 13.74
C PHE A 90 -0.86 0.51 13.71
N PHE A 91 -0.67 1.72 13.22
CA PHE A 91 0.53 2.50 13.55
C PHE A 91 0.56 2.95 15.02
N GLY A 92 -0.60 3.16 15.62
CA GLY A 92 -0.73 3.60 17.01
C GLY A 92 -1.26 2.55 17.97
N GLN A 93 -1.97 1.55 17.47
CA GLN A 93 -2.50 0.41 18.23
C GLN A 93 -1.70 -0.85 17.91
N SER A 94 -1.49 -1.69 18.93
CA SER A 94 -0.78 -2.96 18.74
C SER A 94 -1.70 -4.00 18.12
N PHE A 95 -1.40 -4.45 16.90
CA PHE A 95 -2.07 -5.61 16.31
C PHE A 95 -1.88 -6.87 17.16
N LEU A 96 -0.72 -6.98 17.84
CA LEU A 96 -0.38 -8.13 18.68
C LEU A 96 -1.28 -8.25 19.93
N THR A 97 -1.67 -7.14 20.53
CA THR A 97 -2.43 -7.15 21.78
C THR A 97 -3.87 -6.69 21.64
N HIS A 98 -4.28 -6.20 20.46
CA HIS A 98 -5.65 -5.76 20.24
C HIS A 98 -6.61 -6.93 20.32
N HIS A 99 -7.56 -6.89 21.25
CA HIS A 99 -8.49 -8.02 21.48
C HIS A 99 -9.45 -8.26 20.30
N ASN A 100 -9.79 -7.19 19.55
CA ASN A 100 -10.76 -7.23 18.46
C ASN A 100 -10.11 -7.30 17.06
N TYR A 101 -8.84 -7.74 16.93
CA TYR A 101 -8.09 -7.69 15.68
C TYR A 101 -8.77 -8.42 14.50
N LYS A 102 -9.41 -9.56 14.76
CA LYS A 102 -10.14 -10.32 13.73
C LYS A 102 -11.31 -9.54 13.15
N ALA A 103 -12.10 -8.90 14.00
CA ALA A 103 -13.24 -8.10 13.56
C ALA A 103 -12.79 -6.85 12.79
N LEU A 104 -11.69 -6.22 13.20
CA LEU A 104 -11.09 -5.10 12.47
C LEU A 104 -10.59 -5.52 11.08
N VAL A 105 -9.95 -6.68 10.98
CA VAL A 105 -9.53 -7.21 9.67
C VAL A 105 -10.75 -7.57 8.82
N GLN A 106 -11.78 -8.20 9.39
CA GLN A 106 -13.00 -8.51 8.64
C GLN A 106 -13.70 -7.25 8.12
N ASP A 107 -13.76 -6.17 8.90
CA ASP A 107 -14.28 -4.88 8.45
C ASP A 107 -13.47 -4.33 7.27
N CYS A 108 -12.14 -4.46 7.31
CA CYS A 108 -11.27 -4.10 6.19
C CYS A 108 -11.57 -4.94 4.93
N LEU A 109 -11.67 -6.25 5.07
CA LEU A 109 -11.99 -7.16 3.95
C LEU A 109 -13.37 -6.85 3.33
N ASN A 110 -14.36 -6.53 4.16
CA ASN A 110 -15.68 -6.10 3.69
C ASN A 110 -15.61 -4.79 2.90
N THR A 111 -14.85 -3.82 3.38
CA THR A 111 -14.61 -2.53 2.70
C THR A 111 -13.87 -2.73 1.37
N MET A 112 -12.86 -3.60 1.35
CA MET A 112 -12.14 -3.98 0.12
C MET A 112 -13.09 -4.55 -0.93
N LYS A 113 -14.01 -5.42 -0.53
CA LYS A 113 -15.00 -6.02 -1.42
C LYS A 113 -15.92 -4.96 -2.05
N VAL A 114 -16.32 -3.96 -1.30
CA VAL A 114 -17.14 -2.84 -1.80
C VAL A 114 -16.37 -2.05 -2.85
N MET A 115 -15.10 -1.74 -2.61
CA MET A 115 -14.27 -0.90 -3.48
C MET A 115 -13.51 -1.66 -4.58
N GLY A 116 -13.55 -3.00 -4.57
CA GLY A 116 -12.80 -3.83 -5.51
C GLY A 116 -11.28 -3.87 -5.24
N ALA A 117 -10.85 -3.46 -4.03
CA ALA A 117 -9.45 -3.49 -3.63
C ALA A 117 -8.92 -4.91 -3.46
N GLN A 118 -7.63 -5.13 -3.77
CA GLN A 118 -7.01 -6.45 -3.72
C GLN A 118 -6.01 -6.59 -2.58
N VAL A 119 -5.59 -5.50 -1.96
CA VAL A 119 -4.59 -5.46 -0.89
C VAL A 119 -5.15 -4.73 0.34
N ALA A 120 -5.07 -5.37 1.51
CA ALA A 120 -5.22 -4.70 2.80
C ALA A 120 -3.84 -4.31 3.31
N PHE A 121 -3.61 -3.05 3.65
CA PHE A 121 -2.37 -2.62 4.28
C PHE A 121 -2.46 -2.76 5.79
N LEU A 122 -1.54 -3.53 6.39
CA LEU A 122 -1.44 -3.74 7.84
C LEU A 122 -0.05 -3.34 8.34
N PRO A 123 0.11 -2.14 8.94
CA PRO A 123 1.36 -1.78 9.59
C PRO A 123 1.48 -2.48 10.95
N LEU A 124 2.68 -2.96 11.26
CA LEU A 124 3.01 -3.57 12.56
C LEU A 124 3.74 -2.59 13.51
N GLY A 125 3.72 -1.30 13.18
CA GLY A 125 4.45 -0.26 13.90
C GLY A 125 3.90 0.08 15.30
N GLY A 126 2.65 -0.29 15.59
CA GLY A 126 2.05 -0.09 16.92
C GLY A 126 2.42 -1.15 17.96
N ILE A 127 3.11 -2.22 17.56
CA ILE A 127 3.55 -3.30 18.47
C ILE A 127 4.76 -2.82 19.23
N LYS A 128 4.69 -2.87 20.57
CA LYS A 128 5.77 -2.44 21.47
C LYS A 128 6.60 -3.61 22.01
N GLU A 129 6.03 -4.80 22.02
CA GLU A 129 6.69 -6.03 22.41
C GLU A 129 7.75 -6.39 21.36
N ASP A 130 8.89 -6.95 21.80
CA ASP A 130 9.94 -7.40 20.88
C ASP A 130 9.56 -8.70 20.18
N TRP A 131 8.85 -8.57 19.08
CA TRP A 131 8.46 -9.69 18.24
C TRP A 131 9.46 -9.98 17.10
N THR A 132 10.53 -9.21 16.99
CA THR A 132 11.54 -9.37 15.93
C THR A 132 12.48 -10.55 16.19
N VAL A 133 12.58 -10.97 17.44
CA VAL A 133 13.32 -12.14 17.91
C VAL A 133 12.38 -13.30 18.28
N ALA A 134 12.94 -14.50 18.47
CA ALA A 134 12.18 -15.66 18.92
C ALA A 134 11.68 -15.47 20.36
N GLY A 135 10.41 -15.80 20.61
CA GLY A 135 9.75 -15.67 21.91
C GLY A 135 8.23 -15.63 21.78
N ASP A 136 7.53 -15.44 22.89
CA ASP A 136 6.06 -15.50 22.94
C ASP A 136 5.40 -14.44 22.06
N ALA A 137 5.93 -13.21 22.04
CA ALA A 137 5.42 -12.14 21.18
C ALA A 137 5.51 -12.50 19.69
N ARG A 138 6.60 -13.15 19.28
CA ARG A 138 6.77 -13.64 17.91
C ARG A 138 5.78 -14.75 17.58
N GLN A 139 5.61 -15.72 18.46
CA GLN A 139 4.70 -16.84 18.25
C GLN A 139 3.24 -16.36 18.16
N GLU A 140 2.82 -15.48 19.06
CA GLU A 140 1.47 -14.89 19.04
C GLU A 140 1.24 -14.06 17.75
N LEU A 141 2.19 -13.23 17.34
CA LEU A 141 2.09 -12.47 16.10
C LEU A 141 1.95 -13.38 14.89
N VAL A 142 2.78 -14.41 14.80
CA VAL A 142 2.73 -15.41 13.72
C VAL A 142 1.37 -16.11 13.68
N SER A 143 0.85 -16.52 14.85
CA SER A 143 -0.49 -17.14 14.96
C SER A 143 -1.58 -16.21 14.46
N ARG A 144 -1.60 -14.95 14.92
CA ARG A 144 -2.61 -13.97 14.48
C ARG A 144 -2.52 -13.66 12.98
N LEU A 145 -1.31 -13.50 12.46
CA LEU A 145 -1.09 -13.24 11.03
C LEU A 145 -1.49 -14.45 10.18
N HIS A 146 -1.26 -15.69 10.66
CA HIS A 146 -1.77 -16.89 10.00
C HIS A 146 -3.30 -16.86 9.90
N GLU A 147 -3.98 -16.63 11.03
CA GLU A 147 -5.45 -16.61 11.08
C GLU A 147 -6.05 -15.56 10.13
N VAL A 148 -5.57 -14.31 10.17
CA VAL A 148 -6.10 -13.27 9.27
C VAL A 148 -5.66 -13.47 7.82
N GLY A 149 -4.52 -14.12 7.60
CA GLY A 149 -4.08 -14.54 6.28
C GLY A 149 -5.04 -15.54 5.64
N GLU A 150 -5.51 -16.51 6.41
CA GLU A 150 -6.51 -17.48 5.93
C GLU A 150 -7.89 -16.81 5.67
N MET A 151 -8.25 -15.76 6.43
CA MET A 151 -9.42 -14.93 6.11
C MET A 151 -9.26 -14.26 4.74
N ALA A 152 -8.10 -13.68 4.47
CA ALA A 152 -7.79 -13.03 3.19
C ALA A 152 -7.79 -14.03 2.01
N VAL A 153 -7.24 -15.24 2.21
CA VAL A 153 -7.28 -16.32 1.20
C VAL A 153 -8.71 -16.68 0.83
N LYS A 154 -9.58 -16.82 1.84
CA LYS A 154 -11.02 -17.13 1.63
C LYS A 154 -11.72 -16.07 0.78
N ASP A 155 -11.36 -14.80 0.94
CA ASP A 155 -11.93 -13.67 0.20
C ASP A 155 -11.20 -13.39 -1.13
N GLY A 156 -10.16 -14.17 -1.46
CA GLY A 156 -9.40 -14.03 -2.71
C GLY A 156 -8.51 -12.78 -2.78
N VAL A 157 -8.12 -12.23 -1.64
CA VAL A 157 -7.29 -11.03 -1.51
C VAL A 157 -6.05 -11.30 -0.67
N VAL A 158 -5.18 -10.29 -0.48
CA VAL A 158 -4.00 -10.40 0.37
C VAL A 158 -3.93 -9.29 1.40
N ILE A 159 -3.33 -9.59 2.54
CA ILE A 159 -2.93 -8.61 3.55
C ILE A 159 -1.44 -8.35 3.38
N GLY A 160 -1.09 -7.12 3.06
CA GLY A 160 0.28 -6.64 2.96
C GLY A 160 0.75 -6.11 4.32
N ILE A 161 1.71 -6.79 4.94
CA ILE A 161 2.28 -6.35 6.22
C ILE A 161 3.48 -5.43 5.99
N ARG A 162 3.55 -4.33 6.76
CA ARG A 162 4.74 -3.46 6.84
C ARG A 162 5.48 -3.77 8.13
N THR A 163 6.71 -4.21 8.02
CA THR A 163 7.58 -4.61 9.14
C THR A 163 8.82 -3.73 9.25
N PRO A 164 9.52 -3.70 10.39
CA PRO A 164 10.84 -3.07 10.52
C PRO A 164 11.98 -3.97 10.03
N LEU A 165 11.70 -5.23 9.66
CA LEU A 165 12.68 -6.23 9.32
C LEU A 165 13.39 -5.91 7.98
N ASP A 166 14.56 -6.51 7.77
CA ASP A 166 15.18 -6.60 6.46
C ASP A 166 14.53 -7.69 5.60
N ALA A 167 14.89 -7.78 4.33
CA ALA A 167 14.35 -8.77 3.41
C ALA A 167 14.56 -10.22 3.89
N GLY A 168 15.63 -10.51 4.61
CA GLY A 168 15.89 -11.84 5.18
C GLY A 168 14.92 -12.17 6.32
N GLY A 169 14.73 -11.21 7.22
CA GLY A 169 13.77 -11.30 8.31
C GLY A 169 12.33 -11.43 7.81
N ASP A 170 11.95 -10.65 6.79
CA ASP A 170 10.63 -10.74 6.16
C ASP A 170 10.38 -12.12 5.52
N ILE A 171 11.36 -12.67 4.80
CA ILE A 171 11.25 -14.02 4.23
C ILE A 171 11.08 -15.07 5.33
N LYS A 172 11.83 -14.95 6.44
CA LYS A 172 11.68 -15.85 7.58
C LYS A 172 10.31 -15.72 8.22
N LEU A 173 9.83 -14.49 8.45
CA LEU A 173 8.50 -14.24 9.00
C LEU A 173 7.40 -14.84 8.12
N LEU A 174 7.43 -14.62 6.81
CA LEU A 174 6.44 -15.19 5.89
C LEU A 174 6.42 -16.73 5.92
N LYS A 175 7.59 -17.37 6.07
CA LYS A 175 7.66 -18.83 6.22
C LYS A 175 7.03 -19.31 7.53
N GLU A 176 7.25 -18.60 8.62
CA GLU A 176 6.66 -18.92 9.93
C GLU A 176 5.14 -18.73 9.91
N ILE A 177 4.64 -17.64 9.30
CA ILE A 177 3.19 -17.38 9.14
C ILE A 177 2.53 -18.48 8.31
N ASN A 178 3.19 -18.97 7.27
CA ASN A 178 2.72 -20.06 6.41
C ASN A 178 1.28 -19.84 5.88
N SER A 179 0.99 -18.64 5.38
CA SER A 179 -0.27 -18.31 4.71
C SER A 179 -0.02 -17.60 3.38
N LYS A 180 -0.75 -17.98 2.33
CA LYS A 180 -0.72 -17.31 1.03
C LYS A 180 -1.42 -15.95 1.04
N GLY A 181 -2.24 -15.69 2.05
CA GLY A 181 -2.97 -14.43 2.24
C GLY A 181 -2.10 -13.31 2.82
N ILE A 182 -0.87 -13.61 3.29
CA ILE A 182 0.05 -12.60 3.82
C ILE A 182 1.21 -12.38 2.85
N LYS A 183 1.47 -11.12 2.52
CA LYS A 183 2.61 -10.68 1.72
C LYS A 183 3.25 -9.44 2.35
N ILE A 184 4.39 -9.03 1.81
CA ILE A 184 5.07 -7.80 2.24
C ILE A 184 4.51 -6.60 1.49
N TYR A 185 4.07 -5.61 2.22
CA TYR A 185 3.86 -4.26 1.73
C TYR A 185 5.17 -3.50 1.93
N TYR A 186 6.01 -3.47 0.91
CA TYR A 186 7.37 -2.99 1.04
C TYR A 186 7.41 -1.47 1.21
N SER A 187 8.26 -0.96 2.09
CA SER A 187 8.41 0.48 2.35
C SER A 187 9.85 0.93 2.10
N PHE A 188 10.03 1.88 1.17
CA PHE A 188 11.34 2.46 0.91
C PHE A 188 11.86 3.22 2.13
N GLN A 189 10.98 3.97 2.82
CA GLN A 189 11.34 4.66 4.06
C GLN A 189 12.02 3.73 5.06
N ASN A 190 11.44 2.56 5.30
CA ASN A 190 11.96 1.58 6.26
C ASN A 190 13.40 1.13 5.92
N ALA A 191 13.66 0.85 4.64
CA ALA A 191 14.98 0.44 4.21
C ALA A 191 16.00 1.60 4.33
N LEU A 192 15.62 2.80 3.93
CA LEU A 192 16.48 3.99 3.95
C LEU A 192 16.84 4.44 5.38
N GLU A 193 15.86 4.43 6.30
CA GLU A 193 16.10 4.78 7.71
C GLU A 193 17.07 3.82 8.40
N ASN A 194 17.12 2.57 7.93
CA ASN A 194 18.03 1.55 8.43
C ASN A 194 19.30 1.38 7.57
N GLY A 195 19.59 2.33 6.66
CA GLY A 195 20.79 2.31 5.82
C GLY A 195 20.87 1.12 4.86
N ARG A 196 19.75 0.51 4.49
CA ARG A 196 19.67 -0.67 3.64
C ARG A 196 19.61 -0.30 2.16
N ASP A 197 20.19 -1.14 1.32
CA ASP A 197 20.16 -1.02 -0.14
C ASP A 197 18.82 -1.53 -0.70
N LEU A 198 17.97 -0.61 -1.17
CA LEU A 198 16.65 -0.92 -1.72
C LEU A 198 16.69 -1.97 -2.82
N CYS A 199 17.63 -1.83 -3.76
CA CYS A 199 17.71 -2.73 -4.90
C CYS A 199 18.11 -4.16 -4.50
N LYS A 200 18.98 -4.30 -3.49
CA LYS A 200 19.34 -5.61 -2.93
C LYS A 200 18.18 -6.21 -2.15
N GLU A 201 17.48 -5.41 -1.34
CA GLU A 201 16.30 -5.85 -0.57
C GLU A 201 15.20 -6.35 -1.51
N LEU A 202 14.83 -5.56 -2.53
CA LEU A 202 13.81 -5.94 -3.51
C LEU A 202 14.15 -7.26 -4.22
N LYS A 203 15.39 -7.39 -4.71
CA LYS A 203 15.87 -8.64 -5.36
C LYS A 203 15.79 -9.83 -4.41
N LYS A 204 16.16 -9.66 -3.13
CA LYS A 204 16.15 -10.72 -2.12
C LYS A 204 14.73 -11.17 -1.78
N LEU A 205 13.78 -10.23 -1.63
CA LEU A 205 12.36 -10.52 -1.43
C LEU A 205 11.77 -11.26 -2.63
N GLY A 206 12.07 -10.80 -3.84
CA GLY A 206 11.49 -11.33 -5.07
C GLY A 206 10.04 -10.89 -5.30
N LYS A 207 9.60 -10.97 -6.55
CA LYS A 207 8.30 -10.42 -6.99
C LYS A 207 7.08 -11.00 -6.29
N ASP A 208 7.12 -12.29 -5.94
CA ASP A 208 5.92 -13.01 -5.46
C ASP A 208 5.58 -12.70 -4.00
N ARG A 209 6.56 -12.18 -3.23
CA ARG A 209 6.38 -11.80 -1.82
C ARG A 209 5.96 -10.35 -1.63
N ILE A 210 6.12 -9.50 -2.64
CA ILE A 210 5.78 -8.08 -2.58
C ILE A 210 4.41 -7.86 -3.20
N CYS A 211 3.40 -7.48 -2.40
CA CYS A 211 2.06 -7.19 -2.92
C CYS A 211 1.94 -5.75 -3.43
N GLN A 212 2.56 -4.79 -2.76
CA GLN A 212 2.49 -3.36 -3.05
C GLN A 212 3.69 -2.63 -2.44
N ILE A 213 3.95 -1.39 -2.87
CA ILE A 213 5.13 -0.63 -2.42
C ILE A 213 4.71 0.78 -1.98
N HIS A 214 5.02 1.16 -0.73
CA HIS A 214 5.14 2.56 -0.33
C HIS A 214 6.47 3.10 -0.86
N CYS A 215 6.42 3.87 -1.93
CA CYS A 215 7.59 4.25 -2.74
C CYS A 215 8.21 5.59 -2.32
N THR A 216 8.01 6.02 -1.08
CA THR A 216 8.49 7.30 -0.56
C THR A 216 9.45 7.14 0.60
N ASP A 217 10.25 8.17 0.82
CA ASP A 217 11.08 8.37 2.01
C ASP A 217 10.30 9.16 3.07
N THR A 218 10.95 9.51 4.17
CA THR A 218 10.45 10.47 5.17
C THR A 218 10.16 11.83 4.56
N ASP A 219 9.41 12.65 5.29
CA ASP A 219 9.25 14.06 4.93
C ASP A 219 10.58 14.81 5.09
N GLY A 220 10.82 15.73 4.19
CA GLY A 220 12.03 16.53 4.09
C GLY A 220 12.04 17.26 2.76
N VAL A 221 12.10 16.49 1.67
CA VAL A 221 12.00 16.97 0.30
C VAL A 221 11.07 16.09 -0.53
N THR A 222 10.54 16.60 -1.64
CA THR A 222 9.78 15.78 -2.60
C THR A 222 10.71 14.85 -3.39
N LEU A 223 10.16 13.79 -3.98
CA LEU A 223 10.92 12.70 -4.62
C LEU A 223 11.97 13.16 -5.64
N PRO A 224 11.72 14.13 -6.54
CA PRO A 224 12.74 14.56 -7.50
C PRO A 224 13.97 15.21 -6.85
N TYR A 225 13.87 15.66 -5.60
CA TYR A 225 14.97 16.28 -4.85
C TYR A 225 15.57 15.36 -3.79
N ASN A 226 15.09 14.10 -3.70
CA ASN A 226 15.59 13.14 -2.72
C ASN A 226 16.83 12.43 -3.24
N THR A 227 17.98 12.76 -2.67
CA THR A 227 19.29 12.19 -3.06
C THR A 227 19.52 10.77 -2.49
N ARG A 228 18.65 10.29 -1.59
CA ARG A 228 18.74 8.94 -1.03
C ARG A 228 18.03 7.89 -1.89
N LEU A 229 17.24 8.33 -2.89
CA LEU A 229 16.39 7.48 -3.74
C LEU A 229 16.80 7.61 -5.21
N ASP A 230 17.48 6.60 -5.74
CA ASP A 230 17.65 6.44 -7.19
C ASP A 230 16.46 5.66 -7.78
N MET A 231 15.42 6.37 -8.20
CA MET A 231 14.21 5.77 -8.76
C MET A 231 14.46 5.08 -10.11
N ASN A 232 15.49 5.48 -10.87
CA ASN A 232 15.86 4.78 -12.11
C ASN A 232 16.46 3.41 -11.78
N ALA A 233 17.35 3.32 -10.79
CA ALA A 233 17.89 2.04 -10.32
C ALA A 233 16.79 1.13 -9.73
N VAL A 234 15.84 1.71 -9.00
CA VAL A 234 14.66 0.99 -8.48
C VAL A 234 13.82 0.44 -9.63
N LYS A 235 13.46 1.28 -10.62
CA LYS A 235 12.69 0.82 -11.80
C LYS A 235 13.40 -0.32 -12.53
N HIS A 236 14.68 -0.15 -12.82
CA HIS A 236 15.48 -1.19 -13.48
C HIS A 236 15.48 -2.52 -12.68
N THR A 237 15.52 -2.42 -11.35
CA THR A 237 15.47 -3.61 -10.47
C THR A 237 14.11 -4.28 -10.56
N LEU A 238 13.02 -3.54 -10.43
CA LEU A 238 11.65 -4.06 -10.54
C LEU A 238 11.38 -4.66 -11.93
N ASP A 239 11.89 -4.02 -13.00
CA ASP A 239 11.79 -4.52 -14.36
C ASP A 239 12.49 -5.87 -14.50
N LYS A 240 13.72 -6.01 -14.01
CA LYS A 240 14.48 -7.26 -14.02
C LYS A 240 13.84 -8.37 -13.20
N MET A 241 13.20 -8.01 -12.09
CA MET A 241 12.45 -8.97 -11.26
C MET A 241 11.16 -9.44 -11.93
N GLY A 242 10.69 -8.76 -12.95
CA GLY A 242 9.38 -9.01 -13.54
C GLY A 242 8.23 -8.60 -12.58
N TRP A 243 8.46 -7.69 -11.64
CA TRP A 243 7.41 -7.17 -10.76
C TRP A 243 6.55 -6.13 -11.48
N SER A 244 5.26 -6.14 -11.19
CA SER A 244 4.29 -5.14 -11.64
C SER A 244 3.30 -4.87 -10.52
N GLY A 245 2.79 -3.65 -10.44
CA GLY A 245 1.83 -3.31 -9.39
C GLY A 245 1.79 -1.82 -9.08
N TRP A 246 1.35 -1.51 -7.86
CA TRP A 246 1.11 -0.16 -7.41
C TRP A 246 2.28 0.40 -6.61
N LEU A 247 2.70 1.59 -6.99
CA LEU A 247 3.62 2.45 -6.26
C LEU A 247 2.79 3.51 -5.54
N VAL A 248 2.82 3.51 -4.22
CA VAL A 248 1.94 4.35 -3.40
C VAL A 248 2.76 5.43 -2.71
N ILE A 249 2.34 6.67 -2.89
CA ILE A 249 2.93 7.85 -2.27
C ILE A 249 2.34 8.01 -0.86
N GLU A 250 3.17 7.81 0.17
CA GLU A 250 2.80 8.03 1.57
C GLU A 250 3.35 9.37 2.07
N ARG A 251 4.65 9.61 1.87
CA ARG A 251 5.40 10.76 2.40
C ARG A 251 6.24 11.45 1.31
N SER A 252 7.47 11.84 1.60
CA SER A 252 8.33 12.66 0.74
C SER A 252 7.70 14.02 0.42
N ARG A 253 7.27 14.71 1.47
CA ARG A 253 6.75 16.08 1.39
C ARG A 253 7.84 17.07 1.82
N ASN A 254 7.80 18.27 1.27
CA ASN A 254 8.64 19.37 1.75
C ASN A 254 8.29 19.64 3.23
N LYS A 255 9.28 19.54 4.12
CA LYS A 255 9.10 19.69 5.58
C LYS A 255 8.54 21.04 5.98
N ASP A 256 8.84 22.09 5.23
CA ASP A 256 8.40 23.46 5.52
C ASP A 256 6.97 23.75 5.00
N GLU A 257 6.47 22.88 4.10
CA GLU A 257 5.18 23.03 3.42
C GLU A 257 4.37 21.71 3.42
N VAL A 258 4.44 20.90 4.48
CA VAL A 258 3.82 19.55 4.51
C VAL A 258 2.31 19.56 4.25
N ARG A 259 1.63 20.67 4.47
CA ARG A 259 0.20 20.84 4.24
C ARG A 259 -0.15 21.29 2.83
N ASP A 260 0.81 21.72 2.03
CA ASP A 260 0.58 21.98 0.61
C ASP A 260 0.51 20.64 -0.15
N VAL A 261 -0.66 20.02 -0.03
CA VAL A 261 -0.94 18.69 -0.58
C VAL A 261 -0.80 18.70 -2.10
N LYS A 262 -1.34 19.72 -2.78
CA LYS A 262 -1.29 19.77 -4.25
C LYS A 262 0.14 19.85 -4.76
N LYS A 263 0.97 20.70 -4.18
CA LYS A 263 2.38 20.85 -4.55
C LYS A 263 3.17 19.59 -4.27
N ASN A 264 3.09 19.06 -3.05
CA ASN A 264 3.87 17.90 -2.62
C ASN A 264 3.50 16.62 -3.40
N PHE A 265 2.22 16.26 -3.40
CA PHE A 265 1.77 15.04 -4.08
C PHE A 265 1.80 15.18 -5.60
N GLY A 266 1.47 16.36 -6.15
CA GLY A 266 1.57 16.62 -7.59
C GLY A 266 3.00 16.48 -8.13
N THR A 267 3.99 17.04 -7.41
CA THR A 267 5.41 16.89 -7.74
C THR A 267 5.83 15.42 -7.72
N ASN A 268 5.42 14.66 -6.69
CA ASN A 268 5.77 13.24 -6.56
C ASN A 268 5.08 12.38 -7.62
N VAL A 269 3.79 12.61 -7.91
CA VAL A 269 3.05 11.90 -8.96
C VAL A 269 3.70 12.13 -10.32
N ALA A 270 3.95 13.39 -10.69
CA ALA A 270 4.56 13.73 -11.98
C ALA A 270 5.93 13.05 -12.15
N TYR A 271 6.76 13.08 -11.11
CA TYR A 271 8.08 12.43 -11.13
C TYR A 271 7.99 10.91 -11.28
N LEU A 272 7.12 10.25 -10.53
CA LEU A 272 6.95 8.80 -10.64
C LEU A 272 6.38 8.39 -12.00
N LYS A 273 5.42 9.13 -12.53
CA LYS A 273 4.89 8.87 -13.89
C LYS A 273 5.96 9.04 -14.94
N GLN A 274 6.80 10.06 -14.85
CA GLN A 274 7.91 10.26 -15.77
C GLN A 274 8.87 9.05 -15.79
N ILE A 275 9.17 8.46 -14.61
CA ILE A 275 10.11 7.34 -14.53
C ILE A 275 9.45 6.02 -14.89
N PHE A 276 8.25 5.74 -14.38
CA PHE A 276 7.65 4.41 -14.39
C PHE A 276 6.62 4.19 -15.50
N GLN A 277 6.06 5.24 -16.09
CA GLN A 277 4.96 5.15 -17.07
C GLN A 277 5.29 5.70 -18.44
N GLN A 278 6.40 6.41 -18.66
CA GLN A 278 6.83 6.78 -20.00
C GLN A 278 7.33 5.54 -20.73
N GLU A 279 6.74 5.24 -21.87
CA GLU A 279 7.29 4.29 -22.84
C GLU A 279 8.63 4.81 -23.37
N LYS A 280 9.62 3.92 -23.45
CA LYS A 280 10.90 4.22 -24.08
C LYS A 280 10.78 4.10 -25.58
#